data_2624a2568275764f7e29eda49fb95ed0
#
_entry.id   2624a2568275764f7e29eda49fb95ed0
#
_cell.length_a   1.000
_cell.length_b   1.000
_cell.length_c   1.000
_cell.angle_alpha   90.00
_cell.angle_beta   90.00
_cell.angle_gamma   90.00
#
_symmetry.space_group_name_H-M   'P 1'
#
loop_
_entity.id
_entity.type
_entity.pdbx_description
1 polymer ?
#
loop_
_entity_poly.entity_id
_entity_poly.type
_entity_poly.pdbx_seq_one_letter_code
_entity_poly.pdbx_strand_id
1 'polypeptide(L)'
;LTVVELLIATNPDPDSKLPYLLRLPLAGGMVFRTSSTWPRVNALYCYPVPAEEWPNEPDIVERVALRSCVRRGAAIDLVLNRGRENRSQIVFTKARGRDAVFWQSPRTRKQARPNVTTPTARAAGIAELEIVVDSREQHAYHFTGQQVRTVKRALACGDYGITAQGRLIASVERKTLADLVASLTGGKLRYALAELAALPRAAVVIEDRYSAVFKLDRVRPALVADGLAELQVRWPGIPIIFCETRQLAEEWTYRFLAAAHAWADTETASIQRLAPLATAAATTELGQAPEAPEPSTAEVRAWARATDLAVPDRGRLRPEIWDAWRAVHRG
;
A
#
# COMPACT_ATOMS: atom_id res chain seq x y z
N LEU A 1 -54.36 -11.78 0.95
CA LEU A 1 -53.01 -11.46 0.46
C LEU A 1 -52.19 -12.72 0.54
N THR A 2 -51.85 -13.29 -0.63
CA THR A 2 -50.99 -14.49 -0.71
C THR A 2 -49.60 -14.13 -0.14
N VAL A 3 -49.18 -14.78 0.93
CA VAL A 3 -47.85 -14.58 1.51
C VAL A 3 -46.84 -15.17 0.54
N VAL A 4 -45.92 -14.36 0.06
CA VAL A 4 -44.83 -14.79 -0.82
C VAL A 4 -43.74 -15.37 0.09
N GLU A 5 -43.42 -16.66 -0.10
CA GLU A 5 -42.50 -17.37 0.78
C GLU A 5 -41.31 -17.96 0.03
N LEU A 6 -40.18 -17.95 0.68
CA LEU A 6 -39.03 -18.81 0.38
C LEU A 6 -39.22 -20.11 1.15
N LEU A 7 -39.15 -21.25 0.50
CA LEU A 7 -39.30 -22.56 1.10
C LEU A 7 -37.98 -23.32 1.07
N ILE A 8 -37.64 -23.96 2.18
CA ILE A 8 -36.51 -24.88 2.28
C ILE A 8 -37.06 -26.23 2.72
N ALA A 9 -36.79 -27.25 1.94
CA ALA A 9 -37.22 -28.62 2.20
C ALA A 9 -36.04 -29.59 2.23
N THR A 10 -36.23 -30.75 2.84
CA THR A 10 -35.30 -31.86 2.73
C THR A 10 -35.27 -32.40 1.30
N ASN A 11 -34.09 -32.68 0.76
CA ASN A 11 -33.94 -33.32 -0.52
C ASN A 11 -34.41 -34.80 -0.38
N PRO A 12 -35.38 -35.28 -1.20
CA PRO A 12 -35.87 -36.66 -1.09
C PRO A 12 -34.84 -37.71 -1.55
N ASP A 13 -33.78 -37.31 -2.24
CA ASP A 13 -32.68 -38.19 -2.63
C ASP A 13 -31.70 -38.37 -1.46
N PRO A 14 -31.67 -39.54 -0.76
CA PRO A 14 -30.83 -39.75 0.40
C PRO A 14 -29.34 -39.87 0.08
N ASP A 15 -29.00 -40.18 -1.17
CA ASP A 15 -27.61 -40.31 -1.63
C ASP A 15 -27.00 -38.98 -2.08
N SER A 16 -27.82 -37.94 -2.12
CA SER A 16 -27.37 -36.62 -2.53
C SER A 16 -26.47 -35.96 -1.48
N LYS A 17 -25.32 -35.49 -1.90
CA LYS A 17 -24.43 -34.64 -1.07
C LYS A 17 -25.02 -33.25 -0.77
N LEU A 18 -26.19 -32.94 -1.34
CA LEU A 18 -26.90 -31.67 -1.20
C LEU A 18 -28.27 -31.95 -0.55
N PRO A 19 -28.34 -31.99 0.80
CA PRO A 19 -29.46 -32.48 1.55
C PRO A 19 -30.68 -31.55 1.55
N TYR A 20 -30.61 -30.39 0.94
CA TYR A 20 -31.71 -29.42 0.96
C TYR A 20 -32.11 -28.97 -0.45
N LEU A 21 -33.42 -28.72 -0.61
CA LEU A 21 -34.03 -28.03 -1.74
C LEU A 21 -34.47 -26.63 -1.30
N LEU A 22 -34.12 -25.63 -2.07
CA LEU A 22 -34.52 -24.24 -1.90
C LEU A 22 -35.47 -23.85 -3.03
N ARG A 23 -36.66 -23.36 -2.73
CA ARG A 23 -37.63 -22.88 -3.70
C ARG A 23 -37.93 -21.40 -3.54
N LEU A 24 -37.72 -20.64 -4.64
CA LEU A 24 -38.06 -19.23 -4.72
C LEU A 24 -39.40 -19.03 -5.46
N PRO A 25 -40.20 -18.04 -5.06
CA PRO A 25 -41.46 -17.71 -5.71
C PRO A 25 -41.26 -16.85 -6.98
N LEU A 26 -40.37 -17.28 -7.88
CA LEU A 26 -40.08 -16.64 -9.15
C LEU A 26 -40.24 -17.63 -10.29
N ALA A 27 -40.72 -17.16 -11.45
CA ALA A 27 -40.81 -17.92 -12.71
C ALA A 27 -41.50 -19.30 -12.54
N GLY A 28 -42.59 -19.35 -11.77
CA GLY A 28 -43.33 -20.60 -11.51
C GLY A 28 -42.74 -21.48 -10.41
N GLY A 29 -41.65 -21.06 -9.74
CA GLY A 29 -40.98 -21.80 -8.66
C GLY A 29 -39.57 -22.19 -9.07
N MET A 30 -38.61 -21.31 -8.86
CA MET A 30 -37.20 -21.58 -9.13
C MET A 30 -36.62 -22.45 -8.01
N VAL A 31 -36.03 -23.62 -8.37
CA VAL A 31 -35.56 -24.63 -7.39
C VAL A 31 -34.03 -24.76 -7.48
N PHE A 32 -33.40 -24.94 -6.31
CA PHE A 32 -31.96 -25.17 -6.19
C PHE A 32 -31.70 -26.29 -5.18
N ARG A 33 -30.68 -27.11 -5.43
CA ARG A 33 -30.09 -27.99 -4.41
C ARG A 33 -28.99 -27.24 -3.66
N THR A 34 -28.94 -27.41 -2.34
CA THR A 34 -27.97 -26.74 -1.47
C THR A 34 -27.43 -27.65 -0.38
N SER A 35 -26.23 -27.38 0.11
CA SER A 35 -25.58 -28.14 1.20
C SER A 35 -25.98 -27.67 2.61
N SER A 36 -26.68 -26.53 2.72
CA SER A 36 -27.14 -25.95 3.99
C SER A 36 -28.41 -25.16 3.77
N THR A 37 -29.13 -24.86 4.83
CA THR A 37 -30.36 -24.05 4.80
C THR A 37 -30.11 -22.57 4.65
N TRP A 38 -28.94 -22.05 5.05
CA TRP A 38 -28.60 -20.62 5.00
C TRP A 38 -27.12 -20.37 4.75
N PRO A 39 -26.76 -19.27 4.06
CA PRO A 39 -25.39 -18.81 3.96
C PRO A 39 -24.94 -18.19 5.29
N ARG A 40 -24.21 -18.95 6.13
CA ARG A 40 -23.79 -18.53 7.49
C ARG A 40 -22.41 -17.88 7.50
N VAL A 41 -21.37 -18.64 7.18
CA VAL A 41 -19.97 -18.19 7.20
C VAL A 41 -19.51 -17.79 5.79
N ASN A 42 -19.82 -18.65 4.81
CA ASN A 42 -19.49 -18.45 3.41
C ASN A 42 -20.75 -18.32 2.56
N ALA A 43 -20.62 -17.81 1.35
CA ALA A 43 -21.68 -17.90 0.36
C ALA A 43 -22.02 -19.37 0.10
N LEU A 44 -23.31 -19.68 0.01
CA LEU A 44 -23.79 -21.03 -0.23
C LEU A 44 -23.90 -21.28 -1.73
N TYR A 45 -23.28 -22.35 -2.19
CA TYR A 45 -23.41 -22.77 -3.57
C TYR A 45 -24.82 -23.34 -3.82
N CYS A 46 -25.51 -22.86 -4.84
CA CYS A 46 -26.86 -23.26 -5.22
C CYS A 46 -26.80 -23.93 -6.60
N TYR A 47 -27.22 -25.19 -6.68
CA TYR A 47 -27.27 -25.93 -7.95
C TYR A 47 -28.68 -25.81 -8.51
N PRO A 48 -28.87 -25.07 -9.64
CA PRO A 48 -30.18 -24.97 -10.28
C PRO A 48 -30.67 -26.36 -10.70
N VAL A 49 -31.92 -26.63 -10.46
CA VAL A 49 -32.59 -27.84 -10.89
C VAL A 49 -33.97 -27.54 -11.52
N PRO A 50 -34.53 -28.40 -12.35
CA PRO A 50 -35.86 -28.23 -12.87
C PRO A 50 -36.91 -28.04 -11.76
N ALA A 51 -37.97 -27.29 -12.05
CA ALA A 51 -39.03 -27.03 -11.05
C ALA A 51 -39.77 -28.31 -10.62
N GLU A 52 -39.79 -29.30 -11.50
CA GLU A 52 -40.41 -30.63 -11.30
C GLU A 52 -39.68 -31.45 -10.23
N GLU A 53 -38.43 -31.14 -9.90
CA GLU A 53 -37.70 -31.78 -8.80
C GLU A 53 -38.23 -31.35 -7.40
N TRP A 54 -39.06 -30.31 -7.33
CA TRP A 54 -39.74 -29.99 -6.10
C TRP A 54 -40.82 -31.04 -5.79
N PRO A 55 -40.74 -31.72 -4.63
CA PRO A 55 -41.69 -32.79 -4.31
C PRO A 55 -43.13 -32.28 -4.19
N ASN A 56 -44.09 -33.14 -4.55
CA ASN A 56 -45.54 -32.86 -4.39
C ASN A 56 -45.89 -32.68 -2.89
N GLU A 57 -45.26 -33.50 -2.03
CA GLU A 57 -45.35 -33.44 -0.57
C GLU A 57 -43.96 -33.15 0.01
N PRO A 58 -43.55 -31.87 0.05
CA PRO A 58 -42.21 -31.53 0.52
C PRO A 58 -42.13 -31.63 2.05
N ASP A 59 -41.05 -32.24 2.51
CA ASP A 59 -40.68 -32.19 3.96
C ASP A 59 -40.03 -30.81 4.23
N ILE A 60 -40.86 -29.85 4.68
CA ILE A 60 -40.47 -28.46 4.86
C ILE A 60 -39.66 -28.29 6.14
N VAL A 61 -38.39 -27.93 5.98
CA VAL A 61 -37.47 -27.59 7.07
C VAL A 61 -37.70 -26.15 7.54
N GLU A 62 -37.93 -25.22 6.62
CA GLU A 62 -38.10 -23.79 6.96
C GLU A 62 -39.01 -23.09 5.93
N ARG A 63 -39.90 -22.20 6.44
CA ARG A 63 -40.74 -21.28 5.65
C ARG A 63 -40.37 -19.86 6.02
N VAL A 64 -40.03 -19.03 5.07
CA VAL A 64 -39.66 -17.65 5.35
C VAL A 64 -40.48 -16.71 4.49
N ALA A 65 -41.33 -15.91 5.15
CA ALA A 65 -42.07 -14.87 4.47
C ALA A 65 -41.15 -13.82 3.87
N LEU A 66 -41.39 -13.47 2.61
CA LEU A 66 -40.63 -12.48 1.85
C LEU A 66 -41.42 -11.17 1.77
N ARG A 67 -40.75 -10.05 2.01
CA ARG A 67 -41.25 -8.71 1.65
C ARG A 67 -41.02 -8.45 0.18
N SER A 68 -39.97 -8.97 -0.40
CA SER A 68 -39.59 -8.78 -1.80
C SER A 68 -38.70 -9.91 -2.28
N CYS A 69 -38.95 -10.37 -3.51
CA CYS A 69 -38.13 -11.31 -4.25
C CYS A 69 -38.07 -10.82 -5.70
N VAL A 70 -36.98 -10.17 -6.11
CA VAL A 70 -36.88 -9.49 -7.40
C VAL A 70 -35.60 -9.87 -8.10
N ARG A 71 -35.71 -10.30 -9.36
CA ARG A 71 -34.54 -10.51 -10.23
C ARG A 71 -34.08 -9.19 -10.83
N ARG A 72 -32.78 -8.90 -10.69
CA ARG A 72 -32.12 -7.73 -11.29
C ARG A 72 -30.85 -8.19 -12.00
N GLY A 73 -30.94 -8.32 -13.32
CA GLY A 73 -29.84 -8.81 -14.13
C GLY A 73 -29.36 -10.22 -13.69
N ALA A 74 -28.12 -10.32 -13.31
CA ALA A 74 -27.49 -11.57 -12.85
C ALA A 74 -27.70 -11.87 -11.36
N ALA A 75 -28.66 -11.23 -10.70
CA ALA A 75 -28.93 -11.46 -9.28
C ALA A 75 -30.42 -11.46 -8.95
N ILE A 76 -30.78 -12.21 -7.89
CA ILE A 76 -32.11 -12.17 -7.27
C ILE A 76 -31.93 -11.58 -5.88
N ASP A 77 -32.56 -10.43 -5.65
CA ASP A 77 -32.57 -9.77 -4.36
C ASP A 77 -33.72 -10.32 -3.51
N LEU A 78 -33.41 -10.77 -2.30
CA LEU A 78 -34.36 -11.31 -1.33
C LEU A 78 -34.42 -10.38 -0.14
N VAL A 79 -35.61 -9.88 0.19
CA VAL A 79 -35.90 -9.14 1.43
C VAL A 79 -36.85 -9.97 2.26
N LEU A 80 -36.34 -10.48 3.38
CA LEU A 80 -37.05 -11.36 4.30
C LEU A 80 -37.90 -10.55 5.29
N ASN A 81 -39.01 -11.08 5.68
CA ASN A 81 -39.88 -10.46 6.69
C ASN A 81 -39.42 -10.81 8.12
N ARG A 82 -38.17 -10.40 8.45
CA ARG A 82 -37.60 -10.57 9.79
C ARG A 82 -36.76 -9.35 10.19
N GLY A 83 -36.54 -9.14 11.49
CA GLY A 83 -35.89 -7.94 12.01
C GLY A 83 -34.37 -7.87 11.76
N ARG A 84 -33.69 -9.02 11.79
CA ARG A 84 -32.22 -9.10 11.58
C ARG A 84 -31.90 -9.95 10.37
N GLU A 85 -30.75 -9.67 9.71
CA GLU A 85 -30.29 -10.42 8.53
C GLU A 85 -31.39 -10.59 7.46
N ASN A 86 -32.17 -9.54 7.27
CA ASN A 86 -33.38 -9.55 6.44
C ASN A 86 -33.11 -9.40 4.94
N ARG A 87 -31.85 -9.28 4.53
CA ARG A 87 -31.46 -9.16 3.12
C ARG A 87 -30.48 -10.27 2.75
N SER A 88 -30.70 -10.84 1.58
CA SER A 88 -29.76 -11.77 0.94
C SER A 88 -29.89 -11.66 -0.57
N GLN A 89 -28.95 -12.28 -1.29
CA GLN A 89 -28.89 -12.22 -2.74
C GLN A 89 -28.45 -13.55 -3.30
N ILE A 90 -29.14 -14.04 -4.33
CA ILE A 90 -28.68 -15.17 -5.14
C ILE A 90 -28.07 -14.59 -6.41
N VAL A 91 -26.81 -14.88 -6.65
CA VAL A 91 -26.00 -14.31 -7.74
C VAL A 91 -25.64 -15.40 -8.74
N PHE A 92 -25.96 -15.16 -10.00
CA PHE A 92 -25.55 -15.99 -11.14
C PHE A 92 -24.22 -15.43 -11.68
N THR A 93 -23.21 -16.25 -11.74
CA THR A 93 -21.85 -15.83 -12.11
C THR A 93 -21.09 -16.95 -12.79
N LYS A 94 -19.82 -16.73 -13.08
CA LYS A 94 -18.90 -17.79 -13.51
C LYS A 94 -17.83 -18.00 -12.44
N ALA A 95 -17.63 -19.25 -12.05
CA ALA A 95 -16.55 -19.65 -11.16
C ALA A 95 -15.67 -20.66 -11.89
N ARG A 96 -14.37 -20.35 -12.04
CA ARG A 96 -13.40 -21.19 -12.77
C ARG A 96 -13.88 -21.55 -14.21
N GLY A 97 -14.48 -20.55 -14.90
CA GLY A 97 -14.96 -20.71 -16.28
C GLY A 97 -16.30 -21.45 -16.43
N ARG A 98 -16.93 -21.93 -15.34
CA ARG A 98 -18.22 -22.62 -15.32
C ARG A 98 -19.30 -21.76 -14.70
N ASP A 99 -20.53 -21.89 -15.16
CA ASP A 99 -21.66 -21.20 -14.57
C ASP A 99 -21.85 -21.66 -13.13
N ALA A 100 -22.09 -20.70 -12.25
CA ALA A 100 -22.20 -20.92 -10.82
C ALA A 100 -23.26 -20.00 -10.21
N VAL A 101 -23.99 -20.50 -9.23
CA VAL A 101 -24.98 -19.71 -8.49
C VAL A 101 -24.61 -19.73 -7.00
N PHE A 102 -24.57 -18.55 -6.41
CA PHE A 102 -24.24 -18.39 -4.99
C PHE A 102 -25.35 -17.63 -4.26
N TRP A 103 -25.79 -18.18 -3.14
CA TRP A 103 -26.61 -17.46 -2.18
C TRP A 103 -25.72 -16.82 -1.13
N GLN A 104 -25.81 -15.50 -0.98
CA GLN A 104 -24.99 -14.73 -0.09
C GLN A 104 -25.83 -13.76 0.77
N SER A 105 -25.41 -13.57 2.01
CA SER A 105 -25.92 -12.54 2.91
C SER A 105 -24.96 -11.34 2.92
N PRO A 106 -25.35 -10.17 3.46
CA PRO A 106 -24.42 -9.07 3.69
C PRO A 106 -23.20 -9.47 4.53
N ARG A 107 -23.38 -10.44 5.44
CA ARG A 107 -22.31 -10.98 6.29
C ARG A 107 -21.30 -11.78 5.46
N THR A 108 -21.78 -12.70 4.61
CA THR A 108 -20.91 -13.52 3.76
C THR A 108 -20.21 -12.68 2.67
N ARG A 109 -20.85 -11.63 2.15
CA ARG A 109 -20.21 -10.65 1.23
C ARG A 109 -19.05 -9.90 1.87
N LYS A 110 -19.18 -9.54 3.16
CA LYS A 110 -18.09 -8.86 3.90
C LYS A 110 -16.85 -9.74 4.04
N GLN A 111 -17.02 -11.06 4.05
CA GLN A 111 -15.93 -12.02 4.18
C GLN A 111 -15.34 -12.47 2.82
N ALA A 112 -16.00 -12.16 1.71
CA ALA A 112 -15.46 -12.42 0.39
C ALA A 112 -14.19 -11.57 0.17
N ARG A 113 -13.03 -12.18 0.38
CA ARG A 113 -11.73 -11.58 0.04
C ARG A 113 -11.57 -11.60 -1.48
N PRO A 114 -10.86 -10.62 -2.05
CA PRO A 114 -10.57 -10.67 -3.47
C PRO A 114 -9.81 -11.96 -3.78
N ASN A 115 -10.33 -12.75 -4.74
CA ASN A 115 -9.64 -13.92 -5.25
C ASN A 115 -8.61 -13.45 -6.27
N VAL A 116 -7.42 -13.14 -5.80
CA VAL A 116 -6.32 -12.65 -6.63
C VAL A 116 -5.20 -13.68 -6.68
N THR A 117 -4.58 -13.80 -7.85
CA THR A 117 -3.35 -14.56 -8.01
C THR A 117 -2.19 -13.57 -8.03
N THR A 118 -1.29 -13.70 -7.07
CA THR A 118 -0.07 -12.90 -7.04
C THR A 118 0.93 -13.46 -8.04
N PRO A 119 1.66 -12.58 -8.77
CA PRO A 119 2.64 -13.06 -9.75
C PRO A 119 3.84 -13.71 -9.05
N THR A 120 4.35 -14.78 -9.63
CA THR A 120 5.58 -15.46 -9.17
C THR A 120 6.85 -14.87 -9.78
N ALA A 121 6.72 -13.87 -10.65
CA ALA A 121 7.86 -13.22 -11.30
C ALA A 121 8.74 -12.50 -10.28
N ARG A 122 10.05 -12.54 -10.52
CA ARG A 122 11.06 -11.86 -9.70
C ARG A 122 10.80 -10.36 -9.65
N ALA A 123 10.79 -9.78 -8.45
CA ALA A 123 10.69 -8.35 -8.29
C ALA A 123 12.03 -7.68 -8.65
N ALA A 124 11.98 -6.60 -9.41
CA ALA A 124 13.14 -5.82 -9.89
C ALA A 124 14.24 -6.68 -10.56
N GLY A 125 13.91 -7.89 -11.05
CA GLY A 125 14.88 -8.80 -11.68
C GLY A 125 15.86 -9.46 -10.72
N ILE A 126 15.73 -9.28 -9.40
CA ILE A 126 16.63 -9.80 -8.38
C ILE A 126 16.46 -11.31 -8.27
N ALA A 127 17.56 -12.05 -8.37
CA ALA A 127 17.52 -13.52 -8.35
C ALA A 127 17.09 -14.07 -6.98
N GLU A 128 17.63 -13.50 -5.90
CA GLU A 128 17.30 -13.82 -4.53
C GLU A 128 17.39 -12.54 -3.69
N LEU A 129 16.30 -12.14 -3.07
CA LEU A 129 16.23 -10.98 -2.20
C LEU A 129 16.33 -11.42 -0.74
N GLU A 130 17.29 -10.90 0.02
CA GLU A 130 17.33 -11.10 1.47
C GLU A 130 16.48 -10.04 2.15
N ILE A 131 15.41 -10.47 2.84
CA ILE A 131 14.56 -9.61 3.67
C ILE A 131 14.84 -9.90 5.14
N VAL A 132 15.21 -8.86 5.87
CA VAL A 132 15.33 -8.93 7.33
C VAL A 132 13.93 -8.76 7.92
N VAL A 133 13.53 -9.73 8.74
CA VAL A 133 12.30 -9.68 9.52
C VAL A 133 12.66 -9.29 10.96
N ASP A 134 11.96 -8.29 11.51
CA ASP A 134 12.20 -7.88 12.89
C ASP A 134 12.00 -9.05 13.86
N SER A 135 12.90 -9.19 14.83
CA SER A 135 12.84 -10.29 15.81
C SER A 135 11.59 -10.22 16.69
N ARG A 136 10.96 -9.04 16.82
CA ARG A 136 9.74 -8.82 17.59
C ARG A 136 8.47 -9.13 16.79
N GLU A 137 8.55 -9.27 15.44
CA GLU A 137 7.39 -9.60 14.62
C GLU A 137 6.97 -11.07 14.85
N GLN A 138 5.78 -11.25 15.45
CA GLN A 138 5.23 -12.56 15.82
C GLN A 138 4.48 -13.24 14.67
N HIS A 139 3.95 -12.45 13.74
CA HIS A 139 3.12 -12.91 12.63
C HIS A 139 3.75 -12.55 11.29
N ALA A 140 5.01 -12.94 11.10
CA ALA A 140 5.78 -12.61 9.91
C ALA A 140 5.12 -13.13 8.62
N TYR A 141 5.38 -12.43 7.51
CA TYR A 141 5.10 -12.92 6.18
C TYR A 141 5.99 -14.12 5.85
N HIS A 142 5.46 -15.04 5.07
CA HIS A 142 6.18 -16.24 4.67
C HIS A 142 6.85 -16.10 3.31
N PHE A 143 6.41 -15.12 2.49
CA PHE A 143 6.88 -14.90 1.11
C PHE A 143 6.84 -16.17 0.25
N THR A 144 5.81 -17.01 0.51
CA THR A 144 5.63 -18.29 -0.18
C THR A 144 5.39 -18.05 -1.67
N GLY A 145 6.20 -18.64 -2.51
CA GLY A 145 6.15 -18.47 -3.97
C GLY A 145 6.94 -17.29 -4.51
N GLN A 146 7.62 -16.54 -3.65
CA GLN A 146 8.55 -15.47 -4.00
C GLN A 146 9.99 -15.94 -3.76
N GLN A 147 10.93 -15.43 -4.55
CA GLN A 147 12.35 -15.75 -4.39
C GLN A 147 12.98 -14.85 -3.33
N VAL A 148 12.68 -15.15 -2.08
CA VAL A 148 13.11 -14.41 -0.90
C VAL A 148 13.77 -15.33 0.10
N ARG A 149 14.90 -14.91 0.61
CA ARG A 149 15.51 -15.44 1.82
C ARG A 149 15.16 -14.52 2.99
N THR A 150 14.50 -15.04 4.01
CA THR A 150 14.20 -14.27 5.21
C THR A 150 15.25 -14.54 6.29
N VAL A 151 15.70 -13.46 6.96
CA VAL A 151 16.63 -13.53 8.10
C VAL A 151 15.97 -12.79 9.27
N LYS A 152 15.84 -13.48 10.41
CA LYS A 152 15.28 -12.89 11.62
C LYS A 152 16.36 -12.13 12.40
N ARG A 153 16.20 -10.81 12.54
CA ARG A 153 17.15 -9.94 13.24
C ARG A 153 16.44 -8.69 13.74
N ALA A 154 16.91 -8.08 14.83
CA ALA A 154 16.36 -6.83 15.30
C ALA A 154 16.56 -5.72 14.25
N LEU A 155 15.48 -5.01 13.91
CA LEU A 155 15.50 -3.81 13.10
C LEU A 155 15.43 -2.55 13.98
N ALA A 156 16.03 -1.46 13.52
CA ALA A 156 15.96 -0.18 14.20
C ALA A 156 14.51 0.35 14.18
N CYS A 157 13.79 0.15 13.07
CA CYS A 157 12.37 0.51 12.92
C CYS A 157 11.72 -0.35 11.84
N GLY A 158 10.39 -0.51 11.92
CA GLY A 158 9.58 -1.33 11.01
C GLY A 158 9.69 -2.82 11.26
N ASP A 159 8.94 -3.60 10.50
CA ASP A 159 8.81 -5.06 10.67
C ASP A 159 9.60 -5.85 9.62
N TYR A 160 9.79 -5.29 8.43
CA TYR A 160 10.54 -5.88 7.30
C TYR A 160 11.50 -4.87 6.74
N GLY A 161 12.73 -5.28 6.47
CA GLY A 161 13.73 -4.37 5.93
C GLY A 161 14.74 -5.04 5.02
N ILE A 162 15.47 -4.23 4.28
CA ILE A 162 16.65 -4.64 3.53
C ILE A 162 17.86 -3.83 3.96
N THR A 163 19.01 -4.47 3.92
CA THR A 163 20.28 -3.84 4.26
C THR A 163 21.20 -3.83 3.05
N ALA A 164 21.91 -2.74 2.87
CA ALA A 164 23.04 -2.65 1.95
C ALA A 164 24.27 -2.14 2.71
N GLN A 165 25.42 -2.75 2.49
CA GLN A 165 26.68 -2.40 3.16
C GLN A 165 26.54 -2.34 4.70
N GLY A 166 25.74 -3.25 5.29
CA GLY A 166 25.51 -3.33 6.73
C GLY A 166 24.53 -2.28 7.31
N ARG A 167 23.97 -1.40 6.49
CA ARG A 167 23.01 -0.35 6.89
C ARG A 167 21.61 -0.69 6.43
N LEU A 168 20.61 -0.42 7.27
CA LEU A 168 19.20 -0.50 6.88
C LEU A 168 18.89 0.62 5.88
N ILE A 169 18.52 0.26 4.65
CA ILE A 169 18.26 1.20 3.55
C ILE A 169 16.77 1.36 3.26
N ALA A 170 15.99 0.34 3.58
CA ALA A 170 14.54 0.44 3.46
C ALA A 170 13.87 -0.39 4.55
N SER A 171 12.69 0.07 4.98
CA SER A 171 11.87 -0.65 5.95
C SER A 171 10.38 -0.49 5.67
N VAL A 172 9.60 -1.53 6.02
CA VAL A 172 8.14 -1.55 5.94
C VAL A 172 7.58 -1.87 7.31
N GLU A 173 6.71 -1.01 7.79
CA GLU A 173 5.88 -1.23 8.98
C GLU A 173 4.56 -1.86 8.56
N ARG A 174 4.20 -3.00 9.14
CA ARG A 174 2.96 -3.72 8.88
C ARG A 174 1.93 -3.43 9.97
N LYS A 175 0.70 -3.16 9.57
CA LYS A 175 -0.40 -2.98 10.54
C LYS A 175 -1.68 -3.67 10.08
N THR A 176 -2.38 -4.25 11.01
CA THR A 176 -3.81 -4.52 10.83
C THR A 176 -4.59 -3.20 10.94
N LEU A 177 -5.84 -3.16 10.47
CA LEU A 177 -6.69 -1.98 10.65
C LEU A 177 -6.88 -1.63 12.13
N ALA A 178 -7.02 -2.64 13.00
CA ALA A 178 -7.18 -2.44 14.43
C ALA A 178 -5.93 -1.80 15.06
N ASP A 179 -4.74 -2.28 14.69
CA ASP A 179 -3.47 -1.73 15.17
C ASP A 179 -3.22 -0.32 14.63
N LEU A 180 -3.61 -0.06 13.37
CA LEU A 180 -3.57 1.28 12.79
C LEU A 180 -4.41 2.25 13.63
N VAL A 181 -5.68 1.92 13.87
CA VAL A 181 -6.59 2.77 14.65
C VAL A 181 -6.07 3.00 16.07
N ALA A 182 -5.62 1.94 16.74
CA ALA A 182 -5.07 2.04 18.09
C ALA A 182 -3.80 2.90 18.15
N SER A 183 -2.88 2.72 17.20
CA SER A 183 -1.63 3.49 17.16
C SER A 183 -1.84 4.93 16.72
N LEU A 184 -2.81 5.21 15.85
CA LEU A 184 -3.19 6.55 15.43
C LEU A 184 -3.80 7.33 16.60
N THR A 185 -4.82 6.77 17.25
CA THR A 185 -5.53 7.43 18.38
C THR A 185 -4.65 7.56 19.62
N GLY A 186 -3.75 6.61 19.86
CA GLY A 186 -2.76 6.66 20.94
C GLY A 186 -1.51 7.48 20.62
N GLY A 187 -1.41 8.10 19.43
CA GLY A 187 -0.27 8.91 19.01
C GLY A 187 1.02 8.15 18.67
N LYS A 188 1.05 6.83 18.86
CA LYS A 188 2.25 5.99 18.62
C LYS A 188 2.67 5.95 17.15
N LEU A 189 1.70 6.07 16.23
CA LEU A 189 1.99 6.04 14.79
C LEU A 189 2.88 7.21 14.35
N ARG A 190 2.76 8.37 14.99
CA ARG A 190 3.64 9.54 14.72
C ARG A 190 5.10 9.22 15.01
N TYR A 191 5.38 8.57 16.13
CA TYR A 191 6.75 8.18 16.49
C TYR A 191 7.31 7.14 15.52
N ALA A 192 6.52 6.12 15.17
CA ALA A 192 6.93 5.13 14.17
C ALA A 192 7.25 5.78 12.81
N LEU A 193 6.42 6.72 12.34
CA LEU A 193 6.68 7.46 11.10
C LEU A 193 7.93 8.35 11.21
N ALA A 194 8.19 8.97 12.36
CA ALA A 194 9.40 9.77 12.56
C ALA A 194 10.68 8.90 12.51
N GLU A 195 10.64 7.69 13.09
CA GLU A 195 11.75 6.73 13.00
C GLU A 195 11.95 6.24 11.56
N LEU A 196 10.86 5.89 10.87
CA LEU A 196 10.89 5.47 9.46
C LEU A 196 11.41 6.58 8.53
N ALA A 197 11.12 7.85 8.84
CA ALA A 197 11.57 9.00 8.05
C ALA A 197 13.09 9.20 8.07
N ALA A 198 13.79 8.60 9.02
CA ALA A 198 15.26 8.60 9.05
C ALA A 198 15.89 7.65 8.03
N LEU A 199 15.09 6.76 7.43
CA LEU A 199 15.57 5.82 6.41
C LEU A 199 15.48 6.42 5.01
N PRO A 200 16.36 6.01 4.09
CA PRO A 200 16.27 6.42 2.67
C PRO A 200 14.92 6.08 2.03
N ARG A 201 14.35 4.92 2.37
CA ARG A 201 13.04 4.47 1.89
C ARG A 201 12.28 3.77 3.01
N ALA A 202 11.00 4.12 3.15
CA ALA A 202 10.14 3.45 4.11
C ALA A 202 8.68 3.49 3.66
N ALA A 203 7.87 2.60 4.19
CA ALA A 203 6.43 2.58 3.95
C ALA A 203 5.69 1.97 5.14
N VAL A 204 4.39 2.24 5.22
CA VAL A 204 3.44 1.58 6.12
C VAL A 204 2.44 0.81 5.27
N VAL A 205 2.25 -0.48 5.57
CA VAL A 205 1.31 -1.36 4.86
C VAL A 205 0.18 -1.76 5.80
N ILE A 206 -1.05 -1.55 5.33
CA ILE A 206 -2.27 -1.88 6.08
C ILE A 206 -2.95 -3.09 5.45
N GLU A 207 -3.16 -4.15 6.23
CA GLU A 207 -3.80 -5.40 5.80
C GLU A 207 -5.33 -5.30 5.75
N ASP A 208 -5.85 -4.24 5.14
CA ASP A 208 -7.29 -4.03 4.96
C ASP A 208 -7.55 -3.04 3.80
N ARG A 209 -8.82 -2.79 3.52
CA ARG A 209 -9.29 -1.80 2.54
C ARG A 209 -9.44 -0.43 3.21
N TYR A 210 -9.07 0.64 2.52
CA TYR A 210 -9.33 2.00 3.01
C TYR A 210 -10.82 2.21 3.35
N SER A 211 -11.74 1.61 2.57
CA SER A 211 -13.17 1.66 2.85
C SER A 211 -13.58 1.03 4.20
N ALA A 212 -12.73 0.21 4.81
CA ALA A 212 -13.00 -0.39 6.12
C ALA A 212 -12.89 0.64 7.26
N VAL A 213 -12.12 1.71 7.07
CA VAL A 213 -12.06 2.87 7.98
C VAL A 213 -13.47 3.45 8.22
N PHE A 214 -14.30 3.53 7.16
CA PHE A 214 -15.64 4.08 7.23
C PHE A 214 -16.71 3.10 7.77
N LYS A 215 -16.26 1.93 8.25
CA LYS A 215 -17.13 0.90 8.87
C LYS A 215 -16.79 0.66 10.34
N LEU A 216 -15.92 1.50 10.89
CA LEU A 216 -15.55 1.43 12.30
C LEU A 216 -16.76 1.83 13.17
N ASP A 217 -17.01 1.02 14.21
CA ASP A 217 -18.15 1.23 15.10
C ASP A 217 -17.72 1.90 16.43
N ARG A 218 -16.46 1.70 16.88
CA ARG A 218 -15.96 2.18 18.18
C ARG A 218 -15.24 3.53 18.11
N VAL A 219 -14.70 3.87 16.94
CA VAL A 219 -13.99 5.12 16.69
C VAL A 219 -14.66 5.82 15.52
N ARG A 220 -14.85 7.13 15.61
CA ARG A 220 -15.46 7.91 14.53
C ARG A 220 -14.59 7.79 13.26
N PRO A 221 -15.15 7.35 12.13
CA PRO A 221 -14.41 7.19 10.88
C PRO A 221 -13.67 8.46 10.43
N ALA A 222 -14.29 9.64 10.59
CA ALA A 222 -13.68 10.91 10.23
C ALA A 222 -12.37 11.17 11.01
N LEU A 223 -12.32 10.85 12.29
CA LEU A 223 -11.10 11.02 13.10
C LEU A 223 -9.93 10.21 12.54
N VAL A 224 -10.21 8.98 12.09
CA VAL A 224 -9.17 8.11 11.50
C VAL A 224 -8.77 8.61 10.11
N ALA A 225 -9.74 9.01 9.28
CA ALA A 225 -9.48 9.52 7.94
C ALA A 225 -8.67 10.83 7.98
N ASP A 226 -9.06 11.78 8.84
CA ASP A 226 -8.35 13.05 9.03
C ASP A 226 -6.94 12.83 9.58
N GLY A 227 -6.80 11.94 10.57
CA GLY A 227 -5.50 11.59 11.14
C GLY A 227 -4.56 10.96 10.12
N LEU A 228 -5.05 10.07 9.25
CA LEU A 228 -4.26 9.50 8.16
C LEU A 228 -3.82 10.57 7.16
N ALA A 229 -4.73 11.46 6.78
CA ALA A 229 -4.44 12.57 5.86
C ALA A 229 -3.37 13.51 6.46
N GLU A 230 -3.49 13.88 7.75
CA GLU A 230 -2.49 14.69 8.46
C GLU A 230 -1.11 14.02 8.45
N LEU A 231 -1.06 12.72 8.75
CA LEU A 231 0.19 11.98 8.78
C LEU A 231 0.84 11.91 7.40
N GLN A 232 0.05 11.68 6.35
CA GLN A 232 0.56 11.60 4.98
C GLN A 232 1.08 12.96 4.48
N VAL A 233 0.44 14.06 4.86
CA VAL A 233 0.92 15.42 4.56
C VAL A 233 2.22 15.72 5.33
N ARG A 234 2.32 15.29 6.58
CA ARG A 234 3.51 15.51 7.43
C ARG A 234 4.71 14.68 6.97
N TRP A 235 4.50 13.46 6.53
CA TRP A 235 5.53 12.53 6.03
C TRP A 235 5.24 12.07 4.60
N PRO A 236 5.32 12.98 3.59
CA PRO A 236 4.97 12.66 2.22
C PRO A 236 5.87 11.59 1.58
N GLY A 237 7.08 11.43 2.10
CA GLY A 237 8.03 10.39 1.64
C GLY A 237 7.75 8.99 2.16
N ILE A 238 6.77 8.81 3.07
CA ILE A 238 6.40 7.50 3.62
C ILE A 238 4.97 7.17 3.20
N PRO A 239 4.75 6.40 2.14
CA PRO A 239 3.43 6.01 1.71
C PRO A 239 2.75 5.12 2.76
N ILE A 240 1.45 5.36 2.99
CA ILE A 240 0.57 4.52 3.80
C ILE A 240 -0.36 3.79 2.84
N ILE A 241 -0.15 2.49 2.65
CA ILE A 241 -0.79 1.69 1.60
C ILE A 241 -1.77 0.69 2.20
N PHE A 242 -3.02 0.72 1.72
CA PHE A 242 -4.04 -0.25 2.05
C PHE A 242 -4.05 -1.39 1.03
N CYS A 243 -3.67 -2.59 1.45
CA CYS A 243 -3.45 -3.75 0.58
C CYS A 243 -4.59 -4.78 0.62
N GLU A 244 -5.78 -4.43 1.08
CA GLU A 244 -6.99 -5.28 1.13
C GLU A 244 -6.84 -6.61 1.90
N THR A 245 -5.78 -7.37 1.67
CA THR A 245 -5.53 -8.67 2.30
C THR A 245 -4.07 -8.81 2.72
N ARG A 246 -3.81 -9.71 3.68
CA ARG A 246 -2.46 -10.06 4.09
C ARG A 246 -1.59 -10.54 2.92
N GLN A 247 -2.14 -11.33 1.99
CA GLN A 247 -1.41 -11.81 0.82
C GLN A 247 -0.97 -10.67 -0.10
N LEU A 248 -1.85 -9.67 -0.32
CA LEU A 248 -1.50 -8.50 -1.13
C LEU A 248 -0.51 -7.58 -0.40
N ALA A 249 -0.61 -7.47 0.93
CA ALA A 249 0.34 -6.73 1.73
C ALA A 249 1.74 -7.35 1.70
N GLU A 250 1.82 -8.69 1.77
CA GLU A 250 3.06 -9.44 1.60
C GLU A 250 3.67 -9.23 0.21
N GLU A 251 2.86 -9.33 -0.84
CA GLU A 251 3.29 -9.11 -2.23
C GLU A 251 3.78 -7.67 -2.45
N TRP A 252 3.06 -6.69 -1.94
CA TRP A 252 3.46 -5.30 -2.06
C TRP A 252 4.76 -5.02 -1.30
N THR A 253 4.90 -5.57 -0.08
CA THR A 253 6.12 -5.46 0.74
C THR A 253 7.33 -6.03 0.00
N TYR A 254 7.19 -7.22 -0.57
CA TYR A 254 8.24 -7.84 -1.38
C TYR A 254 8.70 -6.94 -2.53
N ARG A 255 7.75 -6.42 -3.31
CA ARG A 255 8.08 -5.57 -4.47
C ARG A 255 8.65 -4.23 -4.07
N PHE A 256 8.15 -3.61 -3.01
CA PHE A 256 8.69 -2.36 -2.50
C PHE A 256 10.14 -2.53 -2.04
N LEU A 257 10.45 -3.57 -1.26
CA LEU A 257 11.80 -3.82 -0.78
C LEU A 257 12.75 -4.19 -1.92
N ALA A 258 12.31 -4.98 -2.90
CA ALA A 258 13.11 -5.27 -4.08
C ALA A 258 13.43 -4.02 -4.91
N ALA A 259 12.44 -3.15 -5.13
CA ALA A 259 12.64 -1.89 -5.83
C ALA A 259 13.60 -0.95 -5.06
N ALA A 260 13.49 -0.92 -3.73
CA ALA A 260 14.40 -0.13 -2.88
C ALA A 260 15.84 -0.67 -2.91
N HIS A 261 16.02 -2.00 -2.99
CA HIS A 261 17.35 -2.61 -3.18
C HIS A 261 17.97 -2.18 -4.52
N ALA A 262 17.23 -2.35 -5.62
CA ALA A 262 17.70 -1.97 -6.95
C ALA A 262 18.01 -0.47 -7.06
N TRP A 263 17.21 0.37 -6.39
CA TRP A 263 17.46 1.81 -6.30
C TRP A 263 18.79 2.10 -5.57
N ALA A 264 19.05 1.45 -4.44
CA ALA A 264 20.26 1.67 -3.65
C ALA A 264 21.53 1.27 -4.42
N ASP A 265 21.46 0.18 -5.18
CA ASP A 265 22.57 -0.25 -6.06
C ASP A 265 22.84 0.81 -7.15
N THR A 266 21.80 1.34 -7.77
CA THR A 266 21.90 2.38 -8.81
C THR A 266 22.45 3.69 -8.23
N GLU A 267 21.98 4.10 -7.05
CA GLU A 267 22.44 5.31 -6.36
C GLU A 267 23.91 5.19 -5.99
N THR A 268 24.31 4.05 -5.41
CA THR A 268 25.70 3.76 -5.05
C THR A 268 26.61 3.82 -6.28
N ALA A 269 26.20 3.18 -7.38
CA ALA A 269 26.95 3.22 -8.65
C ALA A 269 27.05 4.64 -9.21
N SER A 270 26.01 5.47 -9.07
CA SER A 270 26.01 6.87 -9.51
C SER A 270 26.95 7.72 -8.68
N ILE A 271 26.91 7.57 -7.35
CA ILE A 271 27.84 8.27 -6.45
C ILE A 271 29.29 7.89 -6.76
N GLN A 272 29.58 6.60 -6.98
CA GLN A 272 30.93 6.15 -7.33
C GLN A 272 31.42 6.73 -8.66
N ARG A 273 30.54 6.91 -9.64
CA ARG A 273 30.90 7.54 -10.93
C ARG A 273 31.14 9.04 -10.79
N LEU A 274 30.43 9.72 -9.91
CA LEU A 274 30.57 11.17 -9.69
C LEU A 274 31.73 11.53 -8.75
N ALA A 275 32.13 10.65 -7.84
CA ALA A 275 33.20 10.91 -6.89
C ALA A 275 34.54 11.37 -7.54
N PRO A 276 35.03 10.77 -8.65
CA PRO A 276 36.24 11.25 -9.32
C PRO A 276 36.08 12.65 -9.91
N LEU A 277 34.88 12.99 -10.42
CA LEU A 277 34.59 14.30 -11.00
C LEU A 277 34.53 15.38 -9.90
N ALA A 278 33.92 15.08 -8.77
CA ALA A 278 33.90 15.99 -7.64
C ALA A 278 35.31 16.25 -7.07
N THR A 279 36.17 15.23 -7.00
CA THR A 279 37.55 15.38 -6.56
C THR A 279 38.34 16.19 -7.57
N ALA A 280 38.16 15.98 -8.87
CA ALA A 280 38.80 16.75 -9.93
C ALA A 280 38.37 18.24 -9.90
N ALA A 281 37.07 18.52 -9.67
CA ALA A 281 36.57 19.88 -9.52
C ALA A 281 37.15 20.58 -8.27
N ALA A 282 37.17 19.88 -7.14
CA ALA A 282 37.77 20.41 -5.89
C ALA A 282 39.27 20.67 -6.01
N THR A 283 40.00 19.85 -6.79
CA THR A 283 41.44 20.04 -7.05
C THR A 283 41.66 21.21 -7.97
N THR A 284 40.74 21.49 -8.90
CA THR A 284 40.80 22.64 -9.80
C THR A 284 40.48 23.94 -9.05
N GLU A 285 39.56 23.94 -8.10
CA GLU A 285 39.22 25.11 -7.27
C GLU A 285 40.26 25.43 -6.21
N LEU A 286 41.02 24.46 -5.71
CA LEU A 286 42.12 24.66 -4.78
C LEU A 286 43.41 25.10 -5.46
N GLY A 287 43.49 25.02 -6.79
CA GLY A 287 44.66 25.37 -7.60
C GLY A 287 44.71 26.82 -8.11
N GLN A 288 43.62 27.56 -8.04
CA GLN A 288 43.57 28.98 -8.41
C GLN A 288 42.67 29.71 -7.41
N ALA A 289 43.30 30.32 -6.41
CA ALA A 289 42.68 31.50 -5.82
C ALA A 289 42.44 32.49 -6.96
N PRO A 290 41.25 33.10 -7.13
CA PRO A 290 41.03 34.09 -8.13
C PRO A 290 42.05 35.18 -7.92
N GLU A 291 42.99 35.33 -8.81
CA GLU A 291 43.87 36.48 -8.84
C GLU A 291 42.97 37.70 -8.84
N ALA A 292 43.10 38.53 -7.77
CA ALA A 292 42.33 39.75 -7.69
C ALA A 292 42.56 40.53 -9.00
N PRO A 293 41.50 41.03 -9.64
CA PRO A 293 41.65 41.73 -10.93
C PRO A 293 42.71 42.78 -10.79
N GLU A 294 43.71 42.81 -11.69
CA GLU A 294 44.76 43.81 -11.69
C GLU A 294 44.10 45.20 -11.68
N PRO A 295 44.54 46.11 -10.80
CA PRO A 295 43.91 47.40 -10.67
C PRO A 295 44.09 48.16 -11.99
N SER A 296 43.08 48.89 -12.37
CA SER A 296 43.14 49.75 -13.56
C SER A 296 44.15 50.87 -13.37
N THR A 297 44.76 51.33 -14.46
CA THR A 297 45.67 52.49 -14.42
C THR A 297 45.00 53.71 -13.79
N ALA A 298 43.69 53.85 -13.86
CA ALA A 298 42.92 54.93 -13.23
C ALA A 298 42.88 54.81 -11.71
N GLU A 299 42.69 53.58 -11.18
CA GLU A 299 42.69 53.33 -9.72
C GLU A 299 44.06 53.52 -9.11
N VAL A 300 45.12 53.02 -9.75
CA VAL A 300 46.50 53.23 -9.27
C VAL A 300 46.88 54.72 -9.33
N ARG A 301 46.42 55.49 -10.31
CA ARG A 301 46.63 56.94 -10.41
C ARG A 301 45.87 57.69 -9.32
N ALA A 302 44.63 57.30 -9.04
CA ALA A 302 43.85 57.92 -7.97
C ALA A 302 44.49 57.65 -6.61
N TRP A 303 44.95 56.42 -6.33
CA TRP A 303 45.68 56.09 -5.14
C TRP A 303 47.00 56.88 -4.98
N ALA A 304 47.81 56.97 -6.04
CA ALA A 304 49.09 57.71 -6.06
C ALA A 304 48.91 59.20 -5.76
N ARG A 305 47.82 59.81 -6.23
CA ARG A 305 47.48 61.20 -5.89
C ARG A 305 47.04 61.34 -4.43
N ALA A 306 46.30 60.40 -3.90
CA ALA A 306 45.86 60.39 -2.51
C ALA A 306 47.03 60.19 -1.51
N THR A 307 48.14 59.62 -1.99
CA THR A 307 49.39 59.41 -1.22
C THR A 307 50.52 60.37 -1.55
N ASP A 308 50.19 61.55 -2.16
CA ASP A 308 51.12 62.61 -2.56
C ASP A 308 52.26 62.18 -3.51
N LEU A 309 52.07 61.08 -4.26
CA LEU A 309 53.01 60.69 -5.30
C LEU A 309 52.75 61.48 -6.59
N ALA A 310 53.81 62.09 -7.12
CA ALA A 310 53.71 62.86 -8.37
C ALA A 310 53.42 61.95 -9.58
N VAL A 311 52.22 62.08 -10.14
CA VAL A 311 51.74 61.29 -11.30
C VAL A 311 51.13 62.21 -12.38
N PRO A 312 51.38 61.96 -13.68
CA PRO A 312 50.80 62.73 -14.75
C PRO A 312 49.30 62.52 -14.84
N ASP A 313 48.55 63.56 -15.25
CA ASP A 313 47.09 63.50 -15.37
C ASP A 313 46.62 62.51 -16.45
N ARG A 314 47.42 62.29 -17.47
CA ARG A 314 47.16 61.37 -18.63
C ARG A 314 48.42 60.62 -18.98
N GLY A 315 48.26 59.45 -19.60
CA GLY A 315 49.37 58.64 -20.07
C GLY A 315 49.77 57.47 -19.20
N ARG A 316 50.88 56.84 -19.47
CA ARG A 316 51.38 55.64 -18.82
C ARG A 316 52.00 56.02 -17.47
N LEU A 317 51.62 55.26 -16.40
CA LEU A 317 52.27 55.39 -15.12
C LEU A 317 53.66 54.76 -15.15
N ARG A 318 54.59 55.37 -14.40
CA ARG A 318 55.94 54.85 -14.20
C ARG A 318 55.92 53.53 -13.42
N PRO A 319 56.87 52.62 -13.69
CA PRO A 319 56.92 51.33 -12.97
C PRO A 319 56.97 51.49 -11.44
N GLU A 320 57.68 52.50 -10.95
CA GLU A 320 57.83 52.73 -9.51
C GLU A 320 56.49 53.01 -8.80
N ILE A 321 55.53 53.59 -9.52
CA ILE A 321 54.19 53.82 -8.96
C ILE A 321 53.41 52.53 -8.81
N TRP A 322 53.55 51.63 -9.78
CA TRP A 322 52.96 50.28 -9.72
C TRP A 322 53.58 49.41 -8.61
N ASP A 323 54.87 49.53 -8.42
CA ASP A 323 55.59 48.80 -7.36
C ASP A 323 55.21 49.34 -5.97
N ALA A 324 55.08 50.66 -5.81
CA ALA A 324 54.59 51.27 -4.57
C ALA A 324 53.17 50.87 -4.24
N TRP A 325 52.28 50.81 -5.28
CA TRP A 325 50.90 50.34 -5.09
C TRP A 325 50.86 48.85 -4.64
N ARG A 326 51.64 48.01 -5.34
CA ARG A 326 51.75 46.59 -4.99
C ARG A 326 52.31 46.33 -3.60
N ALA A 327 53.27 47.14 -3.14
CA ALA A 327 53.84 47.03 -1.82
C ALA A 327 52.84 47.31 -0.67
N VAL A 328 51.83 48.16 -0.94
CA VAL A 328 50.78 48.51 0.05
C VAL A 328 49.58 47.59 -0.03
N HIS A 329 49.29 46.99 -1.17
CA HIS A 329 48.07 46.22 -1.42
C HIS A 329 48.27 44.69 -1.57
N ARG A 330 49.48 44.19 -1.45
CA ARG A 330 49.86 42.78 -1.29
C ARG A 330 50.19 42.52 0.18
N GLY A 331 49.12 42.44 1.01
CA GLY A 331 49.16 41.98 2.39
C GLY A 331 48.29 40.79 2.60
#